data_002b1e4c19797ae786841efca20d0926
#
_entry.id   002b1e4c19797ae786841efca20d0926
#
_cell.length_a   1.000
_cell.length_b   1.000
_cell.length_c   1.000
_cell.angle_alpha   90.00
_cell.angle_beta   90.00
_cell.angle_gamma   90.00
#
_symmetry.space_group_name_H-M   'P 1'
#
loop_
_entity.id
_entity.type
_entity.pdbx_description
1 polymer ?
#
loop_
_entity_poly.entity_id
_entity_poly.type
_entity_poly.pdbx_seq_one_letter_code
_entity_poly.pdbx_strand_id
1 'polypeptide(L)'
;MTANGTGATPRRIAIVGGGVSGLGAAWALHHHPDRFDFRLFEAHDQIGGNAITADMSQDDGSSIPFDISVTACIPSVYHHIVLLMETFGIELVDTRFSYSVKYKGRVYAHDFDSEIREQLQFEIRKFQLLLRRLHWIGWLTRSQSKVLNALNPFNYISMGTVLNLGGFSGDFRYKILKPMFVNFLMATNVFDMP
;
A
#
# COMPACT_ATOMS: atom_id res chain seq x y z
N MET A 1 43.93 14.71 -10.28
CA MET A 1 42.89 15.77 -10.42
C MET A 1 42.47 16.16 -9.00
N THR A 2 42.90 17.32 -8.56
CA THR A 2 42.73 17.85 -7.22
C THR A 2 41.26 18.21 -7.00
N ALA A 3 40.62 17.58 -6.05
CA ALA A 3 39.28 17.93 -5.61
C ALA A 3 39.35 19.34 -4.97
N ASN A 4 38.75 20.31 -5.60
CA ASN A 4 38.45 21.62 -5.01
C ASN A 4 37.41 21.43 -3.90
N GLY A 5 37.89 21.13 -2.69
CA GLY A 5 37.08 21.16 -1.51
C GLY A 5 36.67 22.62 -1.23
N THR A 6 35.45 22.98 -1.52
CA THR A 6 34.84 24.18 -0.95
C THR A 6 34.78 23.94 0.55
N GLY A 7 35.56 24.73 1.35
CA GLY A 7 35.66 24.57 2.81
C GLY A 7 34.39 24.93 3.59
N ALA A 8 33.24 24.53 3.06
CA ALA A 8 31.94 24.64 3.70
C ALA A 8 31.74 23.49 4.69
N THR A 9 31.48 23.81 5.93
CA THR A 9 31.11 22.81 6.95
C THR A 9 29.85 22.03 6.50
N PRO A 10 29.85 20.69 6.57
CA PRO A 10 28.68 19.91 6.24
C PRO A 10 27.43 20.35 7.02
N ARG A 11 26.30 20.40 6.36
CA ARG A 11 25.03 20.72 7.02
C ARG A 11 24.61 19.57 7.93
N ARG A 12 24.29 19.91 9.18
CA ARG A 12 23.81 18.95 10.16
C ARG A 12 22.32 18.71 9.98
N ILE A 13 21.94 17.42 9.84
CA ILE A 13 20.57 16.96 9.59
C ILE A 13 20.19 15.95 10.66
N ALA A 14 19.01 16.14 11.25
CA ALA A 14 18.37 15.15 12.10
C ALA A 14 17.28 14.42 11.28
N ILE A 15 17.38 13.11 11.19
CA ILE A 15 16.34 12.23 10.61
C ILE A 15 15.57 11.64 11.79
N VAL A 16 14.27 11.87 11.86
CA VAL A 16 13.42 11.36 12.93
C VAL A 16 12.55 10.25 12.39
N GLY A 17 12.73 9.05 12.92
CA GLY A 17 12.08 7.80 12.52
C GLY A 17 12.94 6.93 11.62
N GLY A 18 13.17 5.68 12.05
CA GLY A 18 13.96 4.65 11.35
C GLY A 18 13.13 3.76 10.43
N GLY A 19 11.94 4.21 9.98
CA GLY A 19 11.18 3.51 8.96
C GLY A 19 11.79 3.68 7.55
N VAL A 20 11.16 3.08 6.53
CA VAL A 20 11.67 3.07 5.15
C VAL A 20 11.97 4.48 4.61
N SER A 21 11.18 5.49 4.96
CA SER A 21 11.41 6.87 4.53
C SER A 21 12.66 7.47 5.17
N GLY A 22 12.87 7.26 6.49
CA GLY A 22 14.05 7.73 7.21
C GLY A 22 15.32 7.02 6.76
N LEU A 23 15.25 5.72 6.54
CA LEU A 23 16.37 4.93 6.00
C LEU A 23 16.72 5.34 4.57
N GLY A 24 15.72 5.60 3.72
CA GLY A 24 15.95 6.11 2.37
C GLY A 24 16.60 7.52 2.36
N ALA A 25 16.19 8.39 3.28
CA ALA A 25 16.82 9.70 3.47
C ALA A 25 18.27 9.56 3.95
N ALA A 26 18.53 8.69 4.94
CA ALA A 26 19.86 8.40 5.43
C ALA A 26 20.78 7.85 4.32
N TRP A 27 20.26 6.92 3.52
CA TRP A 27 20.95 6.38 2.37
C TRP A 27 21.34 7.47 1.36
N ALA A 28 20.41 8.33 1.00
CA ALA A 28 20.67 9.44 0.06
C ALA A 28 21.73 10.41 0.60
N LEU A 29 21.66 10.76 1.88
CA LEU A 29 22.62 11.67 2.51
C LEU A 29 24.01 11.06 2.70
N HIS A 30 24.08 9.76 2.94
CA HIS A 30 25.33 9.03 3.11
C HIS A 30 26.26 9.10 1.88
N HIS A 31 25.70 9.25 0.68
CA HIS A 31 26.47 9.42 -0.56
C HIS A 31 27.09 10.80 -0.74
N HIS A 32 26.80 11.74 0.17
CA HIS A 32 27.31 13.11 0.11
C HIS A 32 27.87 13.58 1.46
N PRO A 33 28.89 12.88 2.03
CA PRO A 33 29.41 13.17 3.36
C PRO A 33 30.13 14.52 3.45
N ASP A 34 30.60 15.03 2.32
CA ASP A 34 31.18 16.37 2.16
C ASP A 34 30.17 17.50 2.34
N ARG A 35 28.88 17.21 2.13
CA ARG A 35 27.78 18.18 2.18
C ARG A 35 26.88 18.03 3.40
N PHE A 36 26.76 16.82 3.93
CA PHE A 36 25.79 16.48 4.96
C PHE A 36 26.41 15.63 6.07
N ASP A 37 26.20 16.06 7.31
CA ASP A 37 26.40 15.29 8.53
C ASP A 37 25.03 14.97 9.12
N PHE A 38 24.64 13.70 9.18
CA PHE A 38 23.30 13.34 9.62
C PHE A 38 23.32 12.36 10.81
N ARG A 39 22.26 12.46 11.62
CA ARG A 39 21.94 11.46 12.65
C ARG A 39 20.50 10.99 12.48
N LEU A 40 20.31 9.68 12.60
CA LEU A 40 18.99 9.05 12.61
C LEU A 40 18.60 8.77 14.07
N PHE A 41 17.39 9.17 14.42
CA PHE A 41 16.78 8.96 15.73
C PHE A 41 15.57 8.07 15.56
N GLU A 42 15.51 6.97 16.30
CA GLU A 42 14.40 6.04 16.35
C GLU A 42 13.93 5.90 17.79
N ALA A 43 12.62 5.82 17.99
CA ALA A 43 12.01 5.71 19.32
C ALA A 43 11.97 4.27 19.84
N HIS A 44 12.02 3.29 18.94
CA HIS A 44 12.03 1.86 19.26
C HIS A 44 13.44 1.29 19.23
N ASP A 45 13.61 0.12 19.81
CA ASP A 45 14.90 -0.58 19.86
C ASP A 45 15.34 -1.12 18.48
N GLN A 46 14.43 -1.17 17.52
CA GLN A 46 14.68 -1.67 16.18
C GLN A 46 14.26 -0.63 15.12
N ILE A 47 15.07 -0.55 14.07
CA ILE A 47 14.74 0.21 12.85
C ILE A 47 13.89 -0.67 11.93
N GLY A 48 13.12 -0.03 11.03
CA GLY A 48 12.25 -0.72 10.06
C GLY A 48 10.83 -0.14 10.02
N GLY A 49 10.44 0.57 11.09
CA GLY A 49 9.11 1.17 11.20
C GLY A 49 8.01 0.10 11.19
N ASN A 50 7.12 0.16 10.22
CA ASN A 50 6.02 -0.82 10.09
C ASN A 50 6.42 -2.14 9.42
N ALA A 51 7.66 -2.31 8.97
CA ALA A 51 8.15 -3.58 8.47
C ALA A 51 8.51 -4.48 9.66
N ILE A 52 7.51 -5.14 10.24
CA ILE A 52 7.65 -5.95 11.45
C ILE A 52 7.29 -7.39 11.12
N THR A 53 8.23 -8.30 11.39
CA THR A 53 8.00 -9.74 11.35
C THR A 53 7.94 -10.24 12.80
N ALA A 54 6.90 -10.97 13.14
CA ALA A 54 6.75 -11.63 14.45
C ALA A 54 6.75 -13.15 14.27
N ASP A 55 7.23 -13.84 15.27
CA ASP A 55 7.21 -15.28 15.32
C ASP A 55 5.88 -15.80 15.89
N MET A 56 5.19 -16.62 15.13
CA MET A 56 3.96 -17.29 15.57
C MET A 56 4.27 -18.72 15.98
N SER A 57 4.15 -18.99 17.28
CA SER A 57 4.33 -20.34 17.82
C SER A 57 3.24 -21.28 17.33
N GLN A 58 3.62 -22.49 16.94
CA GLN A 58 2.72 -23.57 16.56
C GLN A 58 2.53 -24.55 17.74
N ASP A 59 1.48 -25.36 17.69
CA ASP A 59 1.17 -26.35 18.74
C ASP A 59 2.25 -27.45 18.86
N ASP A 60 3.02 -27.67 17.79
CA ASP A 60 4.15 -28.62 17.78
C ASP A 60 5.47 -28.03 18.33
N GLY A 61 5.45 -26.80 18.82
CA GLY A 61 6.63 -26.08 19.33
C GLY A 61 7.50 -25.44 18.26
N SER A 62 7.14 -25.56 16.99
CA SER A 62 7.79 -24.82 15.90
C SER A 62 7.35 -23.35 15.90
N SER A 63 8.08 -22.51 15.15
CA SER A 63 7.73 -21.09 14.97
C SER A 63 7.70 -20.76 13.48
N ILE A 64 6.69 -20.01 13.07
CA ILE A 64 6.55 -19.51 11.72
C ILE A 64 6.67 -17.98 11.75
N PRO A 65 7.61 -17.38 10.97
CA PRO A 65 7.70 -15.95 10.84
C PRO A 65 6.47 -15.42 10.12
N PHE A 66 5.87 -14.37 10.67
CA PHE A 66 4.65 -13.74 10.14
C PHE A 66 4.83 -12.23 10.06
N ASP A 67 4.66 -11.67 8.87
CA ASP A 67 4.72 -10.23 8.66
C ASP A 67 3.39 -9.58 9.10
N ILE A 68 3.50 -8.63 10.03
CA ILE A 68 2.32 -8.02 10.64
C ILE A 68 1.70 -6.95 9.75
N SER A 69 2.52 -6.15 9.05
CA SER A 69 2.02 -4.94 8.39
C SER A 69 2.38 -4.86 6.91
N VAL A 70 3.66 -4.89 6.58
CA VAL A 70 4.11 -4.76 5.18
C VAL A 70 4.48 -6.14 4.66
N THR A 71 3.57 -6.75 3.90
CA THR A 71 3.69 -8.15 3.44
C THR A 71 4.06 -8.27 1.97
N ALA A 72 3.79 -7.24 1.17
CA ALA A 72 4.04 -7.28 -0.26
C ALA A 72 4.19 -5.88 -0.85
N CYS A 73 4.86 -5.78 -1.98
CA CYS A 73 4.89 -4.57 -2.79
C CYS A 73 4.45 -4.87 -4.23
N ILE A 74 3.85 -3.88 -4.88
CA ILE A 74 3.51 -3.95 -6.30
C ILE A 74 4.61 -3.20 -7.06
N PRO A 75 5.48 -3.88 -7.84
CA PRO A 75 6.65 -3.25 -8.45
C PRO A 75 6.33 -2.03 -9.31
N SER A 76 5.24 -2.08 -10.07
CA SER A 76 4.80 -0.96 -10.92
C SER A 76 4.38 0.30 -10.14
N VAL A 77 4.07 0.16 -8.86
CA VAL A 77 3.67 1.27 -7.96
C VAL A 77 4.86 1.73 -7.12
N TYR A 78 5.64 0.78 -6.61
CA TYR A 78 6.72 1.01 -5.66
C TYR A 78 8.12 0.94 -6.30
N HIS A 79 8.28 1.49 -7.49
CA HIS A 79 9.52 1.40 -8.27
C HIS A 79 10.78 1.86 -7.52
N HIS A 80 10.68 2.87 -6.64
CA HIS A 80 11.83 3.30 -5.83
C HIS A 80 12.23 2.28 -4.76
N ILE A 81 11.26 1.56 -4.19
CA ILE A 81 11.53 0.47 -3.24
C ILE A 81 12.20 -0.71 -3.98
N VAL A 82 11.69 -1.05 -5.16
CA VAL A 82 12.28 -2.10 -6.01
C VAL A 82 13.74 -1.78 -6.33
N LEU A 83 14.00 -0.55 -6.78
CA LEU A 83 15.37 -0.09 -7.09
C LEU A 83 16.29 -0.14 -5.85
N LEU A 84 15.77 0.20 -4.68
CA LEU A 84 16.53 0.11 -3.44
C LEU A 84 16.85 -1.36 -3.09
N MET A 85 15.88 -2.26 -3.22
CA MET A 85 16.08 -3.70 -2.98
C MET A 85 17.11 -4.28 -3.95
N GLU A 86 17.02 -3.96 -5.23
CA GLU A 86 18.03 -4.33 -6.24
C GLU A 86 19.42 -3.83 -5.86
N THR A 87 19.54 -2.58 -5.37
CA THR A 87 20.79 -1.99 -4.93
C THR A 87 21.44 -2.77 -3.78
N PHE A 88 20.64 -3.34 -2.90
CA PHE A 88 21.08 -4.17 -1.78
C PHE A 88 21.14 -5.68 -2.10
N GLY A 89 20.85 -6.08 -3.33
CA GLY A 89 20.83 -7.49 -3.73
C GLY A 89 19.71 -8.29 -3.08
N ILE A 90 18.60 -7.63 -2.72
CA ILE A 90 17.41 -8.27 -2.15
C ILE A 90 16.50 -8.70 -3.29
N GLU A 91 16.30 -10.00 -3.43
CA GLU A 91 15.44 -10.57 -4.45
C GLU A 91 13.96 -10.44 -4.06
N LEU A 92 13.13 -10.00 -5.02
CA LEU A 92 11.68 -10.00 -4.89
C LEU A 92 11.11 -11.31 -5.40
N VAL A 93 10.29 -11.96 -4.60
CA VAL A 93 9.64 -13.23 -4.94
C VAL A 93 8.18 -12.97 -5.27
N ASP A 94 7.74 -13.50 -6.42
CA ASP A 94 6.32 -13.46 -6.78
C ASP A 94 5.50 -14.30 -5.79
N THR A 95 4.51 -13.67 -5.19
CA THR A 95 3.59 -14.33 -4.27
C THR A 95 2.14 -14.15 -4.67
N ARG A 96 1.31 -15.12 -4.32
CA ARG A 96 -0.13 -15.00 -4.45
C ARG A 96 -0.68 -14.30 -3.22
N PHE A 97 -1.48 -13.28 -3.44
CA PHE A 97 -2.17 -12.59 -2.37
C PHE A 97 -3.47 -13.34 -2.05
N SER A 98 -3.56 -13.86 -0.83
CA SER A 98 -4.81 -14.40 -0.29
C SER A 98 -5.17 -13.71 1.01
N TYR A 99 -6.45 -13.62 1.30
CA TYR A 99 -6.94 -13.06 2.54
C TYR A 99 -8.20 -13.80 3.00
N SER A 100 -8.48 -13.74 4.28
CA SER A 100 -9.71 -14.27 4.83
C SER A 100 -10.54 -13.16 5.46
N VAL A 101 -11.85 -13.33 5.47
CA VAL A 101 -12.78 -12.39 6.09
C VAL A 101 -13.81 -13.14 6.91
N LYS A 102 -14.06 -12.64 8.14
CA LYS A 102 -15.19 -13.10 8.97
C LYS A 102 -16.39 -12.21 8.70
N TYR A 103 -17.43 -12.77 8.09
CA TYR A 103 -18.68 -12.08 7.78
C TYR A 103 -19.88 -12.88 8.25
N LYS A 104 -20.78 -12.27 9.03
CA LYS A 104 -21.97 -12.91 9.64
C LYS A 104 -21.65 -14.24 10.36
N GLY A 105 -20.55 -14.23 11.12
CA GLY A 105 -20.13 -15.38 11.93
C GLY A 105 -19.40 -16.50 11.18
N ARG A 106 -19.29 -16.44 9.85
CA ARG A 106 -18.54 -17.39 9.03
C ARG A 106 -17.24 -16.78 8.51
N VAL A 107 -16.21 -17.62 8.38
CA VAL A 107 -14.93 -17.27 7.78
C VAL A 107 -14.95 -17.67 6.31
N TYR A 108 -14.54 -16.78 5.44
CA TYR A 108 -14.40 -16.96 4.00
C TYR A 108 -12.94 -16.72 3.63
N ALA A 109 -12.31 -17.67 2.97
CA ALA A 109 -10.96 -17.54 2.44
C ALA A 109 -11.02 -17.12 0.96
N HIS A 110 -10.20 -16.14 0.60
CA HIS A 110 -10.07 -15.64 -0.76
C HIS A 110 -8.75 -16.11 -1.35
N ASP A 111 -8.74 -17.28 -1.89
CA ASP A 111 -7.74 -17.69 -2.87
C ASP A 111 -8.32 -17.56 -4.29
N PHE A 112 -7.50 -17.79 -5.30
CA PHE A 112 -7.93 -17.61 -6.68
C PHE A 112 -8.94 -18.70 -7.15
N ASP A 113 -9.05 -19.78 -6.41
CA ASP A 113 -9.88 -20.94 -6.76
C ASP A 113 -11.04 -21.12 -5.77
N SER A 114 -11.38 -20.09 -4.99
CA SER A 114 -12.44 -20.18 -3.99
C SER A 114 -13.83 -20.24 -4.61
N GLU A 115 -14.70 -21.04 -3.99
CA GLU A 115 -16.13 -21.12 -4.33
C GLU A 115 -16.81 -19.74 -4.34
N ILE A 116 -16.40 -18.84 -3.45
CA ILE A 116 -16.91 -17.47 -3.39
C ILE A 116 -16.61 -16.69 -4.68
N ARG A 117 -15.42 -16.88 -5.24
CA ARG A 117 -15.04 -16.22 -6.48
C ARG A 117 -15.90 -16.69 -7.64
N GLU A 118 -16.18 -17.98 -7.72
CA GLU A 118 -17.05 -18.52 -8.74
C GLU A 118 -18.48 -17.98 -8.60
N GLN A 119 -19.04 -18.02 -7.39
CA GLN A 119 -20.38 -17.52 -7.11
C GLN A 119 -20.53 -16.04 -7.45
N LEU A 120 -19.52 -15.23 -7.20
CA LEU A 120 -19.55 -13.77 -7.40
C LEU A 120 -18.85 -13.32 -8.70
N GLN A 121 -18.47 -14.26 -9.58
CA GLN A 121 -17.71 -13.94 -10.80
C GLN A 121 -18.40 -12.90 -11.70
N PHE A 122 -19.73 -12.98 -11.80
CA PHE A 122 -20.50 -12.00 -12.57
C PHE A 122 -20.34 -10.59 -12.01
N GLU A 123 -20.44 -10.42 -10.68
CA GLU A 123 -20.31 -9.13 -10.03
C GLU A 123 -18.87 -8.61 -10.11
N ILE A 124 -17.87 -9.49 -10.00
CA ILE A 124 -16.46 -9.14 -10.20
C ILE A 124 -16.25 -8.55 -11.60
N ARG A 125 -16.73 -9.23 -12.64
CA ARG A 125 -16.64 -8.72 -14.03
C ARG A 125 -17.38 -7.41 -14.22
N LYS A 126 -18.60 -7.30 -13.67
CA LYS A 126 -19.39 -6.07 -13.68
C LYS A 126 -18.65 -4.91 -13.02
N PHE A 127 -18.00 -5.16 -11.89
CA PHE A 127 -17.19 -4.17 -11.19
C PHE A 127 -15.95 -3.76 -11.99
N GLN A 128 -15.26 -4.69 -12.61
CA GLN A 128 -14.12 -4.37 -13.50
C GLN A 128 -14.54 -3.46 -14.67
N LEU A 129 -15.71 -3.72 -15.27
CA LEU A 129 -16.24 -2.86 -16.31
C LEU A 129 -16.62 -1.48 -15.78
N LEU A 130 -17.20 -1.41 -14.58
CA LEU A 130 -17.50 -0.14 -13.91
C LEU A 130 -16.22 0.66 -13.67
N LEU A 131 -15.17 0.06 -13.13
CA LEU A 131 -13.88 0.73 -12.91
C LEU A 131 -13.29 1.29 -14.22
N ARG A 132 -13.36 0.54 -15.32
CA ARG A 132 -12.92 1.02 -16.63
C ARG A 132 -13.71 2.26 -17.07
N ARG A 133 -15.04 2.25 -16.90
CA ARG A 133 -15.89 3.40 -17.24
C ARG A 133 -15.58 4.62 -16.37
N LEU A 134 -15.44 4.42 -15.06
CA LEU A 134 -15.08 5.48 -14.14
C LEU A 134 -13.67 6.05 -14.43
N HIS A 135 -12.72 5.22 -14.81
CA HIS A 135 -11.42 5.68 -15.25
C HIS A 135 -11.50 6.61 -16.47
N TRP A 136 -12.30 6.24 -17.48
CA TRP A 136 -12.53 7.07 -18.66
C TRP A 136 -13.22 8.40 -18.31
N ILE A 137 -14.27 8.36 -17.48
CA ILE A 137 -14.94 9.56 -16.99
C ILE A 137 -13.97 10.45 -16.21
N GLY A 138 -13.20 9.88 -15.30
CA GLY A 138 -12.19 10.60 -14.54
C GLY A 138 -11.11 11.23 -15.43
N TRP A 139 -10.69 10.54 -16.48
CA TRP A 139 -9.76 11.09 -17.46
C TRP A 139 -10.36 12.26 -18.24
N LEU A 140 -11.61 12.14 -18.69
CA LEU A 140 -12.33 13.20 -19.43
C LEU A 140 -12.64 14.43 -18.57
N THR A 141 -12.90 14.22 -17.27
CA THR A 141 -13.29 15.30 -16.35
C THR A 141 -12.12 15.91 -15.59
N ARG A 142 -10.92 15.32 -15.69
CA ARG A 142 -9.73 15.80 -14.99
C ARG A 142 -9.28 17.13 -15.57
N SER A 143 -9.25 18.17 -14.74
CA SER A 143 -8.76 19.49 -15.09
C SER A 143 -7.39 19.77 -14.44
N GLN A 144 -6.57 20.58 -15.11
CA GLN A 144 -5.33 21.15 -14.54
C GLN A 144 -5.66 22.17 -13.44
N SER A 145 -6.85 22.76 -13.47
CA SER A 145 -7.30 23.72 -12.47
C SER A 145 -7.78 23.01 -11.19
N LYS A 146 -7.19 23.35 -10.06
CA LYS A 146 -7.61 22.86 -8.74
C LYS A 146 -9.07 23.22 -8.42
N VAL A 147 -9.52 24.38 -8.86
CA VAL A 147 -10.91 24.87 -8.64
C VAL A 147 -11.91 24.03 -9.43
N LEU A 148 -11.65 23.80 -10.72
CA LEU A 148 -12.53 22.95 -11.53
C LEU A 148 -12.57 21.51 -11.05
N ASN A 149 -11.45 20.96 -10.58
CA ASN A 149 -11.43 19.63 -9.97
C ASN A 149 -12.22 19.59 -8.66
N ALA A 150 -12.14 20.64 -7.82
CA ALA A 150 -12.94 20.72 -6.59
C ALA A 150 -14.45 20.85 -6.87
N LEU A 151 -14.84 21.41 -8.01
CA LEU A 151 -16.24 21.52 -8.42
C LEU A 151 -16.76 20.29 -9.18
N ASN A 152 -15.92 19.30 -9.45
CA ASN A 152 -16.32 18.08 -10.14
C ASN A 152 -17.24 17.22 -9.25
N PRO A 153 -18.53 17.03 -9.57
CA PRO A 153 -19.48 16.32 -8.73
C PRO A 153 -19.08 14.83 -8.51
N PHE A 154 -18.33 14.24 -9.42
CA PHE A 154 -17.88 12.86 -9.28
C PHE A 154 -16.91 12.66 -8.12
N ASN A 155 -16.23 13.72 -7.66
CA ASN A 155 -15.34 13.63 -6.49
C ASN A 155 -16.09 13.54 -5.15
N TYR A 156 -17.41 13.67 -5.17
CA TYR A 156 -18.26 13.65 -3.96
C TYR A 156 -19.22 12.46 -3.92
N ILE A 157 -19.18 11.61 -4.93
CA ILE A 157 -20.02 10.40 -4.98
C ILE A 157 -19.28 9.28 -4.25
N SER A 158 -19.83 8.81 -3.12
CA SER A 158 -19.22 7.72 -2.39
C SER A 158 -19.24 6.39 -3.16
N MET A 159 -18.24 5.54 -2.92
CA MET A 159 -18.19 4.18 -3.47
C MET A 159 -19.45 3.39 -3.12
N GLY A 160 -20.00 3.56 -1.91
CA GLY A 160 -21.27 2.93 -1.51
C GLY A 160 -22.43 3.33 -2.38
N THR A 161 -22.53 4.63 -2.75
CA THR A 161 -23.55 5.12 -3.67
C THR A 161 -23.40 4.50 -5.07
N VAL A 162 -22.17 4.44 -5.58
CA VAL A 162 -21.88 3.83 -6.89
C VAL A 162 -22.26 2.35 -6.90
N LEU A 163 -21.95 1.63 -5.84
CA LEU A 163 -22.30 0.21 -5.71
C LEU A 163 -23.80 -0.02 -5.56
N ASN A 164 -24.52 0.90 -4.87
CA ASN A 164 -25.97 0.84 -4.76
C ASN A 164 -26.64 1.05 -6.13
N LEU A 165 -26.27 2.10 -6.83
CA LEU A 165 -26.78 2.39 -8.17
C LEU A 165 -26.43 1.30 -9.17
N GLY A 166 -25.26 0.68 -9.01
CA GLY A 166 -24.83 -0.45 -9.79
C GLY A 166 -25.52 -1.77 -9.45
N GLY A 167 -26.36 -1.84 -8.40
CA GLY A 167 -27.07 -3.07 -8.00
C GLY A 167 -26.12 -4.20 -7.62
N PHE A 168 -25.05 -3.90 -6.88
CA PHE A 168 -24.14 -4.91 -6.34
C PHE A 168 -24.67 -5.50 -5.04
N SER A 169 -24.53 -6.82 -4.87
CA SER A 169 -25.01 -7.53 -3.69
C SER A 169 -24.23 -7.18 -2.41
N GLY A 170 -24.86 -7.42 -1.26
CA GLY A 170 -24.16 -7.31 0.03
C GLY A 170 -23.00 -8.30 0.14
N ASP A 171 -23.16 -9.48 -0.41
CA ASP A 171 -22.11 -10.51 -0.37
C ASP A 171 -20.87 -10.06 -1.15
N PHE A 172 -21.04 -9.51 -2.35
CA PHE A 172 -19.93 -8.95 -3.13
C PHE A 172 -19.23 -7.82 -2.36
N ARG A 173 -19.98 -6.91 -1.76
CA ARG A 173 -19.41 -5.77 -1.03
C ARG A 173 -18.60 -6.20 0.20
N TYR A 174 -19.17 -7.09 1.02
CA TYR A 174 -18.59 -7.40 2.33
C TYR A 174 -17.66 -8.61 2.31
N LYS A 175 -17.79 -9.53 1.36
CA LYS A 175 -16.90 -10.68 1.24
C LYS A 175 -15.72 -10.42 0.29
N ILE A 176 -15.89 -9.58 -0.74
CA ILE A 176 -14.86 -9.29 -1.75
C ILE A 176 -14.27 -7.90 -1.59
N LEU A 177 -15.10 -6.85 -1.78
CA LEU A 177 -14.56 -5.48 -1.90
C LEU A 177 -14.06 -4.92 -0.58
N LYS A 178 -14.83 -5.02 0.48
CA LYS A 178 -14.45 -4.43 1.77
C LYS A 178 -13.11 -4.97 2.29
N PRO A 179 -12.88 -6.29 2.36
CA PRO A 179 -11.59 -6.82 2.80
C PRO A 179 -10.42 -6.36 1.93
N MET A 180 -10.60 -6.36 0.62
CA MET A 180 -9.58 -5.90 -0.33
C MET A 180 -9.24 -4.42 -0.07
N PHE A 181 -10.22 -3.55 -0.02
CA PHE A 181 -9.98 -2.11 0.20
C PHE A 181 -9.45 -1.79 1.59
N VAL A 182 -9.91 -2.48 2.64
CA VAL A 182 -9.39 -2.31 4.01
C VAL A 182 -7.90 -2.62 4.04
N ASN A 183 -7.46 -3.70 3.39
CA ASN A 183 -6.06 -4.08 3.34
C ASN A 183 -5.20 -3.09 2.54
N PHE A 184 -5.70 -2.60 1.39
CA PHE A 184 -4.92 -1.70 0.54
C PHE A 184 -5.00 -0.23 0.97
N LEU A 185 -6.15 0.23 1.46
CA LEU A 185 -6.37 1.64 1.80
C LEU A 185 -6.25 1.92 3.30
N MET A 186 -6.11 0.87 4.14
CA MET A 186 -6.07 0.98 5.60
C MET A 186 -7.27 1.75 6.18
N ALA A 187 -8.41 1.71 5.46
CA ALA A 187 -9.61 2.47 5.81
C ALA A 187 -10.77 1.54 6.18
N THR A 188 -11.41 1.77 7.31
CA THR A 188 -12.53 0.94 7.79
C THR A 188 -13.85 1.27 7.09
N ASN A 189 -14.06 2.52 6.71
CA ASN A 189 -15.30 3.03 6.10
C ASN A 189 -15.15 3.26 4.59
N VAL A 190 -14.63 2.26 3.87
CA VAL A 190 -14.33 2.34 2.44
C VAL A 190 -15.53 2.68 1.55
N PHE A 191 -16.75 2.40 2.00
CA PHE A 191 -17.95 2.69 1.21
C PHE A 191 -18.46 4.12 1.36
N ASP A 192 -18.00 4.85 2.39
CA ASP A 192 -18.34 6.27 2.59
C ASP A 192 -17.34 7.21 1.90
N MET A 193 -16.23 6.64 1.40
CA MET A 193 -15.20 7.39 0.67
C MET A 193 -15.67 7.67 -0.77
N PRO A 194 -15.39 8.86 -1.31
CA PRO A 194 -15.61 9.19 -2.73
C PRO A 194 -14.66 8.46 -3.65
#